data_17feda302ef86b37fb83e78baacc450e
#
_entry.id   17feda302ef86b37fb83e78baacc450e
#
_cell.length_a   1.000
_cell.length_b   1.000
_cell.length_c   1.000
_cell.angle_alpha   90.00
_cell.angle_beta   90.00
_cell.angle_gamma   90.00
#
_symmetry.space_group_name_H-M   'P 1'
#
loop_
_entity.id
_entity.type
_entity.pdbx_description
1 polymer ?
#
loop_
_entity_poly.entity_id
_entity_poly.type
_entity_poly.pdbx_seq_one_letter_code
_entity_poly.pdbx_strand_id
1 'polypeptide(L)'
;MPRRREVPKREILPDPKYGNVELSKFMNVIMEGGKKAVAERIIYGALETMEKKSGKDPLELFTIAINNVKPMVEVKSRRVGGANYQVPVEVRPVRRLALSMRWIKEAARKRGEKSMAMRLANELIEANEGRGGAMKKRDEVHRMAEANKAFSHFRF
;
A
#
# COMPACT_ATOMS: atom_id res chain seq x y z
N MET A 1 4.26 -19.29 17.78
CA MET A 1 4.02 -17.92 18.29
C MET A 1 4.59 -17.80 19.69
N PRO A 2 5.39 -16.80 19.99
CA PRO A 2 5.91 -16.63 21.35
C PRO A 2 4.76 -16.25 22.30
N ARG A 3 4.64 -17.02 23.39
CA ARG A 3 3.59 -16.76 24.41
C ARG A 3 4.05 -15.88 25.56
N ARG A 4 5.38 -15.77 25.77
CA ARG A 4 5.97 -15.13 26.97
C ARG A 4 6.69 -13.81 26.70
N ARG A 5 6.90 -13.44 25.43
CA ARG A 5 7.59 -12.20 25.05
C ARG A 5 7.07 -11.66 23.74
N GLU A 6 7.10 -10.35 23.60
CA GLU A 6 6.88 -9.68 22.31
C GLU A 6 8.10 -9.89 21.41
N VAL A 7 7.87 -10.26 20.15
CA VAL A 7 8.96 -10.41 19.17
C VAL A 7 9.44 -9.00 18.77
N PRO A 8 10.75 -8.71 18.90
CA PRO A 8 11.27 -7.42 18.49
C PRO A 8 11.08 -7.20 17.00
N LYS A 9 10.65 -6.01 16.62
CA LYS A 9 10.51 -5.63 15.22
C LYS A 9 11.89 -5.40 14.62
N ARG A 10 12.14 -6.03 13.46
CA ARG A 10 13.39 -5.80 12.72
C ARG A 10 13.43 -4.38 12.19
N GLU A 11 14.55 -3.72 12.41
CA GLU A 11 14.83 -2.42 11.84
C GLU A 11 15.08 -2.54 10.34
N ILE A 12 14.48 -1.64 9.56
CA ILE A 12 14.65 -1.59 8.11
C ILE A 12 15.56 -0.43 7.78
N LEU A 13 16.69 -0.73 7.15
CA LEU A 13 17.63 0.29 6.71
C LEU A 13 17.06 1.05 5.50
N PRO A 14 17.36 2.36 5.38
CA PRO A 14 16.99 3.13 4.19
C PRO A 14 17.66 2.57 2.93
N ASP A 15 17.05 2.82 1.77
CA ASP A 15 17.64 2.39 0.51
C ASP A 15 18.93 3.18 0.20
N PRO A 16 19.91 2.55 -0.49
CA PRO A 16 21.21 3.19 -0.73
C PRO A 16 21.16 4.35 -1.73
N LYS A 17 20.19 4.39 -2.64
CA LYS A 17 20.11 5.41 -3.69
C LYS A 17 19.42 6.70 -3.24
N TYR A 18 18.31 6.60 -2.53
CA TYR A 18 17.48 7.73 -2.09
C TYR A 18 17.49 7.95 -0.57
N GLY A 19 18.02 7.01 0.21
CA GLY A 19 18.06 7.09 1.67
C GLY A 19 16.66 7.07 2.32
N ASN A 20 15.67 6.45 1.70
CA ASN A 20 14.28 6.46 2.13
C ASN A 20 13.84 5.10 2.70
N VAL A 21 13.38 5.11 3.94
CA VAL A 21 12.93 3.90 4.65
C VAL A 21 11.62 3.34 4.07
N GLU A 22 10.68 4.20 3.67
CA GLU A 22 9.43 3.76 3.06
C GLU A 22 9.67 3.08 1.72
N LEU A 23 10.64 3.57 0.94
CA LEU A 23 11.04 2.94 -0.31
C LEU A 23 11.64 1.54 -0.07
N SER A 24 12.48 1.38 0.95
CA SER A 24 12.99 0.06 1.36
C SER A 24 11.88 -0.89 1.79
N LYS A 25 10.90 -0.41 2.54
CA LYS A 25 9.70 -1.20 2.89
C LYS A 25 8.92 -1.63 1.65
N PHE A 26 8.80 -0.74 0.67
CA PHE A 26 8.13 -1.05 -0.59
C PHE A 26 8.89 -2.11 -1.40
N MET A 27 10.22 -2.06 -1.42
CA MET A 27 11.04 -3.12 -2.02
C MET A 27 10.75 -4.49 -1.39
N ASN A 28 10.63 -4.54 -0.06
CA ASN A 28 10.28 -5.77 0.64
C ASN A 28 8.86 -6.25 0.31
N VAL A 29 7.91 -5.36 0.06
CA VAL A 29 6.55 -5.71 -0.37
C VAL A 29 6.53 -6.25 -1.80
N ILE A 30 7.31 -5.66 -2.70
CA ILE A 30 7.40 -6.09 -4.10
C ILE A 30 8.16 -7.42 -4.23
N MET A 31 9.14 -7.65 -3.37
CA MET A 31 10.00 -8.83 -3.40
C MET A 31 9.20 -10.13 -3.33
N GLU A 32 9.59 -11.11 -4.14
CA GLU A 32 9.07 -12.47 -4.13
C GLU A 32 10.20 -13.49 -4.11
N GLY A 33 10.01 -14.57 -3.36
CA GLY A 33 11.00 -15.64 -3.25
C GLY A 33 12.38 -15.19 -2.71
N GLY A 34 12.42 -14.09 -1.94
CA GLY A 34 13.67 -13.54 -1.41
C GLY A 34 14.55 -12.80 -2.44
N LYS A 35 14.07 -12.59 -3.65
CA LYS A 35 14.82 -11.97 -4.75
C LYS A 35 14.84 -10.43 -4.63
N LYS A 36 15.56 -9.93 -3.64
CA LYS A 36 15.59 -8.49 -3.32
C LYS A 36 16.21 -7.64 -4.43
N ALA A 37 17.28 -8.11 -5.08
CA ALA A 37 17.92 -7.39 -6.19
C ALA A 37 16.96 -7.15 -7.37
N VAL A 38 16.07 -8.10 -7.65
CA VAL A 38 15.04 -7.96 -8.68
C VAL A 38 14.02 -6.89 -8.28
N ALA A 39 13.58 -6.89 -7.03
CA ALA A 39 12.65 -5.88 -6.49
C ALA A 39 13.26 -4.47 -6.54
N GLU A 40 14.51 -4.32 -6.16
CA GLU A 40 15.25 -3.06 -6.25
C GLU A 40 15.30 -2.54 -7.69
N ARG A 41 15.63 -3.41 -8.65
CA ARG A 41 15.68 -3.07 -10.07
C ARG A 41 14.32 -2.61 -10.60
N ILE A 42 13.24 -3.29 -10.21
CA ILE A 42 11.87 -2.91 -10.57
C ILE A 42 11.52 -1.53 -10.04
N ILE A 43 11.80 -1.26 -8.78
CA ILE A 43 11.46 0.02 -8.14
C ILE A 43 12.30 1.16 -8.70
N TYR A 44 13.60 0.98 -8.84
CA TYR A 44 14.44 2.02 -9.45
C TYR A 44 14.09 2.29 -10.90
N GLY A 45 13.77 1.25 -11.69
CA GLY A 45 13.26 1.41 -13.04
C GLY A 45 11.92 2.13 -13.11
N ALA A 46 11.03 1.88 -12.15
CA ALA A 46 9.77 2.59 -12.04
C ALA A 46 9.97 4.08 -11.71
N LEU A 47 10.84 4.40 -10.76
CA LEU A 47 11.15 5.78 -10.39
C LEU A 47 11.78 6.57 -11.55
N GLU A 48 12.71 5.97 -12.28
CA GLU A 48 13.30 6.57 -13.48
C GLU A 48 12.25 6.83 -14.58
N THR A 49 11.34 5.89 -14.78
CA THR A 49 10.24 6.06 -15.73
C THR A 49 9.29 7.19 -15.31
N MET A 50 8.99 7.31 -14.03
CA MET A 50 8.18 8.39 -13.48
C MET A 50 8.83 9.75 -13.68
N GLU A 51 10.13 9.86 -13.41
CA GLU A 51 10.92 11.08 -13.62
C GLU A 51 10.91 11.51 -15.09
N LYS A 52 11.16 10.57 -16.01
CA LYS A 52 11.14 10.84 -17.46
C LYS A 52 9.77 11.28 -17.97
N LYS A 53 8.69 10.74 -17.44
CA LYS A 53 7.33 11.07 -17.87
C LYS A 53 6.80 12.37 -17.30
N SER A 54 7.10 12.66 -16.03
CA SER A 54 6.52 13.78 -15.31
C SER A 54 7.44 15.01 -15.24
N GLY A 55 8.76 14.81 -15.35
CA GLY A 55 9.76 15.86 -15.13
C GLY A 55 9.87 16.32 -13.67
N LYS A 56 9.26 15.61 -12.73
CA LYS A 56 9.25 15.93 -11.29
C LYS A 56 10.11 14.92 -10.52
N ASP A 57 10.44 15.27 -9.26
CA ASP A 57 11.15 14.37 -8.35
C ASP A 57 10.37 13.06 -8.15
N PRO A 58 10.93 11.90 -8.52
CA PRO A 58 10.24 10.62 -8.43
C PRO A 58 9.94 10.21 -6.98
N LEU A 59 10.77 10.60 -6.02
CA LEU A 59 10.55 10.29 -4.60
C LEU A 59 9.36 11.05 -4.04
N GLU A 60 9.20 12.31 -4.42
CA GLU A 60 8.04 13.12 -4.05
C GLU A 60 6.75 12.55 -4.64
N LEU A 61 6.77 12.18 -5.93
CA LEU A 61 5.64 11.51 -6.58
C LEU A 61 5.25 10.21 -5.89
N PHE A 62 6.24 9.40 -5.52
CA PHE A 62 6.03 8.16 -4.77
C PHE A 62 5.36 8.43 -3.42
N THR A 63 5.86 9.40 -2.67
CA THR A 63 5.34 9.75 -1.34
C THR A 63 3.88 10.22 -1.42
N ILE A 64 3.56 11.07 -2.39
CA ILE A 64 2.19 11.55 -2.62
C ILE A 64 1.28 10.39 -3.03
N ALA A 65 1.72 9.52 -3.93
CA ALA A 65 0.96 8.35 -4.36
C ALA A 65 0.63 7.42 -3.18
N ILE A 66 1.61 7.10 -2.35
CA ILE A 66 1.41 6.29 -1.15
C ILE A 66 0.41 6.95 -0.20
N ASN A 67 0.55 8.24 0.06
CA ASN A 67 -0.36 8.98 0.95
C ASN A 67 -1.79 9.02 0.41
N ASN A 68 -1.97 9.17 -0.88
CA ASN A 68 -3.29 9.16 -1.51
C ASN A 68 -4.00 7.80 -1.37
N VAL A 69 -3.27 6.70 -1.44
CA VAL A 69 -3.82 5.34 -1.35
C VAL A 69 -4.06 4.88 0.09
N LYS A 70 -3.43 5.51 1.09
CA LYS A 70 -3.62 5.14 2.50
C LYS A 70 -5.10 5.20 2.91
N PRO A 71 -5.71 4.08 3.37
CA PRO A 71 -7.07 4.11 3.88
C PRO A 71 -7.14 4.66 5.30
N MET A 72 -8.18 5.43 5.60
CA MET A 72 -8.45 5.94 6.94
C MET A 72 -9.26 4.95 7.78
N VAL A 73 -10.16 4.22 7.12
CA VAL A 73 -11.08 3.26 7.74
C VAL A 73 -11.13 1.97 6.94
N GLU A 74 -11.40 0.88 7.61
CA GLU A 74 -11.66 -0.43 7.00
C GLU A 74 -12.82 -1.11 7.73
N VAL A 75 -13.33 -2.21 7.20
CA VAL A 75 -14.33 -3.03 7.88
C VAL A 75 -13.71 -4.31 8.42
N LYS A 76 -14.07 -4.70 9.64
CA LYS A 76 -13.72 -5.97 10.25
C LYS A 76 -14.97 -6.76 10.57
N SER A 77 -14.96 -8.05 10.28
CA SER A 77 -16.03 -8.96 10.72
C SER A 77 -15.99 -9.14 12.22
N ARG A 78 -17.14 -9.00 12.86
CA ARG A 78 -17.36 -9.31 14.26
C ARG A 78 -18.61 -10.15 14.42
N ARG A 79 -18.52 -11.21 15.22
CA ARG A 79 -19.67 -12.02 15.56
C ARG A 79 -20.34 -11.50 16.83
N VAL A 80 -21.61 -11.11 16.73
CA VAL A 80 -22.41 -10.63 17.84
C VAL A 80 -23.75 -11.36 17.81
N GLY A 81 -24.12 -12.02 18.92
CA GLY A 81 -25.38 -12.73 19.04
C GLY A 81 -25.63 -13.79 17.96
N GLY A 82 -24.57 -14.45 17.47
CA GLY A 82 -24.68 -15.49 16.43
C GLY A 82 -24.67 -14.97 14.99
N ALA A 83 -24.77 -13.67 14.75
CA ALA A 83 -24.67 -13.02 13.44
C ALA A 83 -23.30 -12.38 13.22
N ASN A 84 -22.84 -12.39 11.97
CA ASN A 84 -21.60 -11.71 11.57
C ASN A 84 -21.92 -10.32 11.05
N TYR A 85 -21.30 -9.31 11.67
CA TYR A 85 -21.41 -7.91 11.25
C TYR A 85 -20.08 -7.41 10.71
N GLN A 86 -20.15 -6.61 9.64
CA GLN A 86 -19.02 -5.85 9.14
C GLN A 86 -18.95 -4.52 9.90
N VAL A 87 -17.95 -4.38 10.76
CA VAL A 87 -17.82 -3.22 11.66
C VAL A 87 -16.74 -2.28 11.13
N PRO A 88 -17.05 -1.00 10.83
CA PRO A 88 -16.04 -0.03 10.43
C PRO A 88 -15.12 0.30 11.59
N VAL A 89 -13.83 0.27 11.35
CA VAL A 89 -12.78 0.59 12.31
C VAL A 89 -11.74 1.50 11.70
N GLU A 90 -11.16 2.37 12.53
CA GLU A 90 -10.05 3.21 12.12
C GLU A 90 -8.79 2.36 11.88
N VAL A 91 -8.05 2.67 10.81
CA VAL A 91 -6.80 1.98 10.47
C VAL A 91 -5.63 2.68 11.14
N ARG A 92 -4.80 1.93 11.87
CA ARG A 92 -3.57 2.45 12.49
C ARG A 92 -2.56 2.89 11.42
N PRO A 93 -1.71 3.91 11.67
CA PRO A 93 -0.78 4.46 10.67
C PRO A 93 0.13 3.42 10.01
N VAL A 94 0.68 2.49 10.80
CA VAL A 94 1.53 1.40 10.27
C VAL A 94 0.78 0.50 9.29
N ARG A 95 -0.49 0.21 9.58
CA ARG A 95 -1.34 -0.60 8.71
C ARG A 95 -1.79 0.18 7.47
N ARG A 96 -2.04 1.48 7.59
CA ARG A 96 -2.34 2.33 6.42
C ARG A 96 -1.24 2.25 5.37
N LEU A 97 0.01 2.38 5.81
CA LEU A 97 1.18 2.26 4.96
C LEU A 97 1.27 0.87 4.30
N ALA A 98 1.12 -0.19 5.09
CA ALA A 98 1.18 -1.57 4.58
C ALA A 98 0.09 -1.86 3.56
N LEU A 99 -1.14 -1.41 3.80
CA LEU A 99 -2.26 -1.58 2.88
C LEU A 99 -2.06 -0.79 1.59
N SER A 100 -1.60 0.45 1.66
CA SER A 100 -1.33 1.27 0.47
C SER A 100 -0.31 0.60 -0.45
N MET A 101 0.80 0.13 0.10
CA MET A 101 1.84 -0.57 -0.65
C MET A 101 1.33 -1.87 -1.29
N ARG A 102 0.55 -2.64 -0.55
CA ARG A 102 -0.04 -3.89 -1.05
C ARG A 102 -1.01 -3.64 -2.19
N TRP A 103 -1.89 -2.67 -2.06
CA TRP A 103 -2.88 -2.34 -3.09
C TRP A 103 -2.24 -1.79 -4.36
N ILE A 104 -1.18 -0.99 -4.23
CA ILE A 104 -0.40 -0.52 -5.39
C ILE A 104 0.26 -1.70 -6.10
N LYS A 105 0.89 -2.61 -5.36
CA LYS A 105 1.47 -3.84 -5.93
C LYS A 105 0.43 -4.67 -6.69
N GLU A 106 -0.72 -4.93 -6.07
CA GLU A 106 -1.80 -5.73 -6.65
C GLU A 106 -2.41 -5.06 -7.89
N ALA A 107 -2.61 -3.75 -7.83
CA ALA A 107 -3.12 -2.99 -8.97
C ALA A 107 -2.12 -2.96 -10.13
N ALA A 108 -0.84 -2.76 -9.85
CA ALA A 108 0.21 -2.80 -10.87
C ALA A 108 0.29 -4.16 -11.56
N ARG A 109 0.17 -5.26 -10.83
CA ARG A 109 0.18 -6.62 -11.40
C ARG A 109 -0.95 -6.88 -12.39
N LYS A 110 -2.10 -6.25 -12.20
CA LYS A 110 -3.27 -6.39 -13.09
C LYS A 110 -3.18 -5.55 -14.36
N ARG A 111 -2.20 -4.68 -14.47
CA ARG A 111 -2.01 -3.82 -15.65
C ARG A 111 -1.45 -4.61 -16.82
N GLY A 112 -1.64 -4.07 -18.03
CA GLY A 112 -1.24 -4.72 -19.28
C GLY A 112 0.12 -4.33 -19.85
N GLU A 113 0.89 -3.44 -19.18
CA GLU A 113 2.22 -3.06 -19.68
C GLU A 113 3.21 -4.24 -19.65
N LYS A 114 4.24 -4.16 -20.49
CA LYS A 114 5.17 -5.28 -20.71
C LYS A 114 5.99 -5.67 -19.48
N SER A 115 6.49 -4.71 -18.72
CA SER A 115 7.34 -4.96 -17.56
C SER A 115 6.69 -4.52 -16.26
N MET A 116 7.07 -5.15 -15.15
CA MET A 116 6.57 -4.75 -13.84
C MET A 116 7.02 -3.33 -13.45
N ALA A 117 8.21 -2.91 -13.88
CA ALA A 117 8.69 -1.54 -13.67
C ALA A 117 7.77 -0.51 -14.34
N MET A 118 7.34 -0.77 -15.57
CA MET A 118 6.39 0.11 -16.29
C MET A 118 4.99 0.10 -15.66
N ARG A 119 4.50 -1.07 -15.27
CA ARG A 119 3.21 -1.22 -14.58
C ARG A 119 3.19 -0.43 -13.27
N LEU A 120 4.25 -0.58 -12.49
CA LEU A 120 4.39 0.10 -11.21
C LEU A 120 4.51 1.62 -11.38
N ALA A 121 5.32 2.08 -12.35
CA ALA A 121 5.46 3.49 -12.66
C ALA A 121 4.12 4.13 -13.04
N ASN A 122 3.37 3.50 -13.93
CA ASN A 122 2.08 4.02 -14.37
C ASN A 122 1.03 4.00 -13.26
N GLU A 123 1.00 2.96 -12.42
CA GLU A 123 0.10 2.92 -11.26
C GLU A 123 0.42 4.01 -10.24
N LEU A 124 1.69 4.25 -9.96
CA LEU A 124 2.13 5.32 -9.06
C LEU A 124 1.81 6.72 -9.61
N ILE A 125 2.00 6.94 -10.90
CA ILE A 125 1.62 8.21 -11.55
C ILE A 125 0.11 8.44 -11.43
N GLU A 126 -0.70 7.44 -11.75
CA GLU A 126 -2.16 7.54 -11.64
C GLU A 126 -2.61 7.73 -10.19
N ALA A 127 -2.01 7.04 -9.23
CA ALA A 127 -2.29 7.21 -7.82
C ALA A 127 -1.90 8.62 -7.32
N ASN A 128 -0.82 9.19 -7.83
CA ASN A 128 -0.43 10.58 -7.56
C ASN A 128 -1.51 11.58 -8.03
N GLU A 129 -2.15 11.28 -9.15
CA GLU A 129 -3.25 12.08 -9.71
C GLU A 129 -4.62 11.75 -9.07
N GLY A 130 -4.69 10.86 -8.12
CA GLY A 130 -5.92 10.47 -7.44
C GLY A 130 -6.80 9.47 -8.22
N ARG A 131 -6.23 8.73 -9.16
CA ARG A 131 -6.91 7.72 -9.99
C ARG A 131 -6.12 6.41 -10.03
N GLY A 132 -6.62 5.42 -10.74
CA GLY A 132 -5.98 4.11 -10.89
C GLY A 132 -6.59 3.03 -9.99
N GLY A 133 -6.12 1.79 -10.16
CA GLY A 133 -6.67 0.60 -9.49
C GLY A 133 -6.52 0.61 -7.96
N ALA A 134 -5.39 1.11 -7.45
CA ALA A 134 -5.15 1.23 -6.03
C ALA A 134 -6.09 2.26 -5.36
N MET A 135 -6.31 3.39 -6.03
CA MET A 135 -7.26 4.41 -5.57
C MET A 135 -8.70 3.88 -5.57
N LYS A 136 -9.10 3.13 -6.60
CA LYS A 136 -10.41 2.47 -6.64
C LYS A 136 -10.60 1.51 -5.48
N LYS A 137 -9.56 0.77 -5.12
CA LYS A 137 -9.58 -0.14 -3.97
C LYS A 137 -9.76 0.60 -2.64
N ARG A 138 -9.05 1.70 -2.44
CA ARG A 138 -9.24 2.57 -1.27
C ARG A 138 -10.68 3.07 -1.18
N ASP A 139 -11.21 3.58 -2.28
CA ASP A 139 -12.56 4.16 -2.33
C ASP A 139 -13.64 3.09 -2.11
N GLU A 140 -13.42 1.86 -2.61
CA GLU A 140 -14.29 0.71 -2.33
C GLU A 140 -14.32 0.38 -0.84
N VAL A 141 -13.16 0.31 -0.19
CA VAL A 141 -13.06 0.06 1.25
C VAL A 141 -13.72 1.16 2.07
N HIS A 142 -13.52 2.43 1.71
CA HIS A 142 -14.17 3.56 2.35
C HIS A 142 -15.70 3.53 2.18
N ARG A 143 -16.20 3.17 1.00
CA ARG A 143 -17.65 3.00 0.76
C ARG A 143 -18.25 1.86 1.58
N MET A 144 -17.54 0.73 1.69
CA MET A 144 -17.98 -0.37 2.57
C MET A 144 -18.05 0.07 4.04
N ALA A 145 -17.07 0.82 4.51
CA ALA A 145 -17.07 1.35 5.86
C ALA A 145 -18.24 2.33 6.11
N GLU A 146 -18.52 3.20 5.16
CA GLU A 146 -19.64 4.14 5.24
C GLU A 146 -20.99 3.41 5.19
N ALA A 147 -21.14 2.41 4.33
CA ALA A 147 -22.35 1.59 4.25
C ALA A 147 -22.65 0.82 5.55
N ASN A 148 -21.61 0.47 6.31
CA ASN A 148 -21.72 -0.24 7.59
C ASN A 148 -21.60 0.67 8.81
N LYS A 149 -21.69 1.98 8.64
CA LYS A 149 -21.55 2.97 9.71
C LYS A 149 -22.50 2.76 10.88
N ALA A 150 -23.70 2.26 10.63
CA ALA A 150 -24.70 1.93 11.66
C ALA A 150 -24.18 0.91 12.68
N PHE A 151 -23.21 0.07 12.34
CA PHE A 151 -22.61 -0.94 13.22
C PHE A 151 -21.35 -0.46 13.93
N SER A 152 -21.00 0.82 13.85
CA SER A 152 -19.79 1.39 14.45
C SER A 152 -19.73 1.23 15.98
N HIS A 153 -20.87 1.12 16.64
CA HIS A 153 -20.97 0.88 18.10
C HIS A 153 -20.51 -0.53 18.51
N PHE A 154 -20.34 -1.46 17.59
CA PHE A 154 -19.78 -2.79 17.85
C PHE A 154 -18.25 -2.83 17.81
N ARG A 155 -17.56 -1.69 17.87
CA ARG A 155 -16.09 -1.61 17.88
C ARG A 155 -15.47 -2.44 19.01
N PHE A 156 -14.27 -2.91 18.75
CA PHE A 156 -13.43 -3.58 19.75
C PHE A 156 -12.75 -2.59 20.68
#